data_15cd1953194eced0954cf0f7c5ffbd1f
#
_entry.id   15cd1953194eced0954cf0f7c5ffbd1f
#
_cell.length_a   1.000
_cell.length_b   1.000
_cell.length_c   1.000
_cell.angle_alpha   90.00
_cell.angle_beta   90.00
_cell.angle_gamma   90.00
#
_symmetry.space_group_name_H-M   'P 1'
#
loop_
_entity.id
_entity.type
_entity.pdbx_description
1 polymer ?
#
loop_
_entity_poly.entity_id
_entity_poly.type
_entity_poly.pdbx_seq_one_letter_code
_entity_poly.pdbx_strand_id
1 'polypeptide(L)'
;MIPAPAAGVFTRGRMAEDMTESQGAPYGKPETLVERLDALYEYEREPVTADKLHGWRTFIAMFSSEHIAGTEFVLGTLLVGHGVTAFDVFAGLALGNLLAVLSWALMCAPIAVKERLTVYWQIRKVAGPYLTVLYSGLLALILCLLAGAMVSVSTTAVAKTVGVTSPDYTAGDRIPSVPWIAIAVGVGTVIAVLAVLGFEKLAHFAKVVAPWMPFVFLSGAIASLPTLGVTSLSDFWQVANEKIWTGTAKPGHLQYGFWSCVGLAWLCNISQHMGMGDVTIFRFAKKWQMGFCSAFGMFLGHYMAWICSGIMCAAFEQTELAAGVLKPNPTPANIALLGAGYAGIVCVLLAGWTTANPTLYRAGLAFQVATPNWRRWVVTLVAGVLMIVIACIPAVLHFLDRIVALYGLFFMPLGAFIFIDVWVFPLLGLRKYYAEARRLLISWPAAVGWFGSFGICFALYAKNAQDDFYSLHWINDYLPTRLANYEADVFSQALPAWVLAVTLYTVCSIVQQKLAGPRPAAASEEAPAS
;
A
#
# COMPACT_ATOMS: atom_id res chain seq x y z
N MET A 1 -32.25 -7.11 28.79
CA MET A 1 -31.20 -7.85 29.48
C MET A 1 -30.79 -9.02 28.60
N ILE A 2 -29.63 -8.91 27.94
CA ILE A 2 -29.04 -9.98 27.12
C ILE A 2 -27.90 -10.54 27.96
N PRO A 3 -27.82 -11.86 28.23
CA PRO A 3 -26.78 -12.42 29.07
C PRO A 3 -25.41 -12.37 28.34
N ALA A 4 -24.39 -11.95 29.11
CA ALA A 4 -22.99 -11.95 28.66
C ALA A 4 -22.52 -13.39 28.39
N PRO A 5 -21.72 -13.65 27.33
CA PRO A 5 -21.13 -14.96 27.13
C PRO A 5 -20.05 -15.22 28.17
N ALA A 6 -20.13 -16.37 28.82
CA ALA A 6 -19.21 -16.86 29.83
C ALA A 6 -17.74 -16.82 29.32
N ALA A 7 -16.86 -16.22 30.11
CA ALA A 7 -15.43 -16.21 29.93
C ALA A 7 -14.89 -17.63 30.11
N GLY A 8 -14.70 -18.35 28.99
CA GLY A 8 -13.98 -19.61 28.99
C GLY A 8 -12.50 -19.37 29.36
N VAL A 9 -12.12 -19.87 30.52
CA VAL A 9 -10.73 -19.90 31.00
C VAL A 9 -9.96 -20.87 30.08
N PHE A 10 -9.26 -20.33 29.10
CA PHE A 10 -8.30 -21.12 28.33
C PHE A 10 -7.06 -21.38 29.20
N THR A 11 -7.00 -22.55 29.80
CA THR A 11 -5.81 -23.04 30.49
C THR A 11 -4.70 -23.32 29.48
N ARG A 12 -3.54 -22.71 29.70
CA ARG A 12 -2.30 -22.83 28.89
C ARG A 12 -1.82 -24.30 28.70
N GLY A 13 -2.26 -25.22 29.55
CA GLY A 13 -1.85 -26.61 29.53
C GLY A 13 -2.46 -27.44 28.39
N ARG A 14 -3.73 -27.27 28.06
CA ARG A 14 -4.39 -28.06 27.02
C ARG A 14 -4.00 -27.70 25.59
N MET A 15 -3.68 -26.43 25.32
CA MET A 15 -3.19 -26.04 23.98
C MET A 15 -1.78 -26.55 23.70
N ALA A 16 -0.93 -26.71 24.71
CA ALA A 16 0.41 -27.26 24.52
C ALA A 16 0.38 -28.79 24.31
N GLU A 17 -0.55 -29.50 24.95
CA GLU A 17 -0.72 -30.94 24.77
C GLU A 17 -1.37 -31.27 23.41
N ASP A 18 -2.41 -30.54 22.98
CA ASP A 18 -3.02 -30.70 21.66
C ASP A 18 -2.05 -30.33 20.51
N MET A 19 -1.12 -29.39 20.74
CA MET A 19 -0.11 -29.02 19.74
C MET A 19 1.05 -30.02 19.67
N THR A 20 1.37 -30.72 20.76
CA THR A 20 2.40 -31.77 20.76
C THR A 20 1.88 -33.09 20.17
N GLU A 21 0.62 -33.40 20.32
CA GLU A 21 0.02 -34.59 19.66
C GLU A 21 -0.18 -34.39 18.14
N SER A 22 -0.34 -33.15 17.65
CA SER A 22 -0.50 -32.90 16.21
C SER A 22 0.82 -32.91 15.42
N GLN A 23 2.00 -32.94 16.10
CA GLN A 23 3.30 -32.97 15.42
C GLN A 23 3.86 -34.38 15.15
N GLY A 24 3.16 -35.44 15.54
CA GLY A 24 3.67 -36.80 15.51
C GLY A 24 2.99 -37.77 14.55
N ALA A 25 1.95 -37.40 13.81
CA ALA A 25 1.33 -38.31 12.82
C ALA A 25 1.92 -38.05 11.42
N PRO A 26 2.32 -39.10 10.66
CA PRO A 26 2.66 -38.91 9.25
C PRO A 26 1.35 -38.60 8.51
N TYR A 27 1.01 -37.33 8.38
CA TYR A 27 -0.05 -36.90 7.46
C TYR A 27 0.36 -37.38 6.07
N GLY A 28 -0.40 -38.35 5.54
CA GLY A 28 -0.35 -38.71 4.13
C GLY A 28 -0.45 -37.42 3.30
N LYS A 29 0.10 -37.41 2.09
CA LYS A 29 -0.02 -36.24 1.19
C LYS A 29 -1.49 -35.86 1.13
N PRO A 30 -1.82 -34.56 1.30
CA PRO A 30 -3.22 -34.11 1.31
C PRO A 30 -3.91 -34.57 0.02
N GLU A 31 -4.96 -35.38 0.17
CA GLU A 31 -5.62 -36.06 -0.96
C GLU A 31 -6.56 -35.10 -1.68
N THR A 32 -7.22 -34.19 -0.94
CA THR A 32 -8.20 -33.27 -1.50
C THR A 32 -7.62 -31.89 -1.72
N LEU A 33 -8.22 -31.13 -2.65
CA LEU A 33 -7.88 -29.71 -2.89
C LEU A 33 -8.07 -28.88 -1.61
N VAL A 34 -9.12 -29.15 -0.84
CA VAL A 34 -9.43 -28.42 0.40
C VAL A 34 -8.33 -28.64 1.43
N GLU A 35 -7.87 -29.88 1.64
CA GLU A 35 -6.76 -30.17 2.55
C GLU A 35 -5.45 -29.50 2.13
N ARG A 36 -5.19 -29.43 0.82
CA ARG A 36 -4.01 -28.69 0.29
C ARG A 36 -4.10 -27.20 0.56
N LEU A 37 -5.29 -26.60 0.46
CA LEU A 37 -5.51 -25.18 0.75
C LEU A 37 -5.44 -24.89 2.25
N ASP A 38 -5.94 -25.80 3.09
CA ASP A 38 -5.86 -25.67 4.56
C ASP A 38 -4.42 -25.81 5.07
N ALA A 39 -3.57 -26.57 4.36
CA ALA A 39 -2.14 -26.68 4.69
C ALA A 39 -1.32 -25.42 4.35
N LEU A 40 -1.89 -24.43 3.66
CA LEU A 40 -1.25 -23.15 3.36
C LEU A 40 -1.33 -22.20 4.56
N TYR A 41 -0.54 -22.49 5.58
CA TYR A 41 -0.48 -21.70 6.81
C TYR A 41 0.48 -20.51 6.68
N GLU A 42 0.07 -19.31 7.11
CA GLU A 42 0.79 -18.06 6.88
C GLU A 42 1.22 -17.33 8.18
N TYR A 43 1.22 -18.02 9.31
CA TYR A 43 1.63 -17.45 10.61
C TYR A 43 0.85 -16.14 10.94
N GLU A 44 -0.47 -16.17 10.82
CA GLU A 44 -1.31 -14.97 10.94
C GLU A 44 -1.26 -14.38 12.36
N ARG A 45 -1.09 -15.22 13.37
CA ARG A 45 -1.22 -14.86 14.79
C ARG A 45 0.00 -15.22 15.64
N GLU A 46 1.01 -15.83 15.05
CA GLU A 46 2.22 -16.24 15.74
C GLU A 46 3.46 -15.80 14.98
N PRO A 47 4.63 -15.76 15.64
CA PRO A 47 5.88 -15.41 14.97
C PRO A 47 6.28 -16.43 13.90
N VAL A 48 6.75 -15.93 12.75
CA VAL A 48 7.30 -16.78 11.67
C VAL A 48 8.49 -17.57 12.19
N THR A 49 8.49 -18.88 11.93
CA THR A 49 9.56 -19.79 12.34
C THR A 49 10.84 -19.62 11.51
N ALA A 50 11.98 -20.01 12.07
CA ALA A 50 13.30 -19.75 11.46
C ALA A 50 13.51 -20.44 10.11
N ASP A 51 12.86 -21.60 9.89
CA ASP A 51 12.93 -22.38 8.65
C ASP A 51 12.18 -21.72 7.47
N LYS A 52 11.23 -20.82 7.76
CA LYS A 52 10.44 -20.07 6.77
C LYS A 52 11.03 -18.72 6.37
N LEU A 53 12.23 -18.41 6.86
CA LEU A 53 12.84 -17.10 6.58
C LEU A 53 13.55 -17.08 5.23
N HIS A 54 13.35 -15.97 4.53
CA HIS A 54 13.90 -15.73 3.20
C HIS A 54 15.12 -14.80 3.20
N GLY A 55 15.95 -14.94 2.17
CA GLY A 55 17.11 -14.08 1.93
C GLY A 55 16.78 -12.91 1.00
N TRP A 56 17.78 -12.07 0.72
CA TRP A 56 17.68 -10.84 -0.05
C TRP A 56 17.07 -11.00 -1.45
N ARG A 57 17.33 -12.11 -2.17
CA ARG A 57 16.78 -12.38 -3.51
C ARG A 57 15.25 -12.35 -3.54
N THR A 58 14.61 -12.85 -2.49
CA THR A 58 13.15 -12.83 -2.37
C THR A 58 12.63 -11.40 -2.23
N PHE A 59 13.26 -10.59 -1.37
CA PHE A 59 12.81 -9.22 -1.13
C PHE A 59 13.12 -8.29 -2.31
N ILE A 60 14.26 -8.43 -3.00
CA ILE A 60 14.50 -7.72 -4.26
C ILE A 60 13.39 -8.02 -5.26
N ALA A 61 13.09 -9.31 -5.48
CA ALA A 61 12.05 -9.68 -6.44
C ALA A 61 10.66 -9.16 -6.03
N MET A 62 10.29 -9.29 -4.75
CA MET A 62 9.01 -8.80 -4.23
C MET A 62 8.86 -7.29 -4.41
N PHE A 63 9.83 -6.50 -3.94
CA PHE A 63 9.78 -5.04 -4.06
C PHE A 63 9.86 -4.58 -5.51
N SER A 64 10.74 -5.18 -6.35
CA SER A 64 10.79 -4.84 -7.77
C SER A 64 9.45 -5.12 -8.46
N SER A 65 8.84 -6.29 -8.22
CA SER A 65 7.60 -6.65 -8.90
C SER A 65 6.40 -5.83 -8.41
N GLU A 66 6.35 -5.47 -7.14
CA GLU A 66 5.25 -4.69 -6.57
C GLU A 66 5.27 -3.23 -7.03
N HIS A 67 6.46 -2.64 -7.19
CA HIS A 67 6.64 -1.22 -7.49
C HIS A 67 7.02 -0.94 -8.94
N ILE A 68 7.21 -1.95 -9.78
CA ILE A 68 7.17 -1.79 -11.24
C ILE A 68 5.76 -2.19 -11.69
N ALA A 69 4.81 -1.36 -11.29
CA ALA A 69 3.39 -1.65 -11.36
C ALA A 69 2.72 -1.00 -12.58
N GLY A 70 1.50 -1.40 -12.86
CA GLY A 70 0.67 -0.73 -13.87
C GLY A 70 0.31 0.72 -13.51
N THR A 71 0.30 1.04 -12.21
CA THR A 71 0.14 2.41 -11.67
C THR A 71 1.23 3.36 -12.09
N GLU A 72 2.44 2.85 -12.41
CA GLU A 72 3.57 3.69 -12.79
C GLU A 72 3.29 4.45 -14.08
N PHE A 73 2.50 3.86 -14.99
CA PHE A 73 2.01 4.59 -16.16
C PHE A 73 1.05 5.73 -15.79
N VAL A 74 0.25 5.57 -14.74
CA VAL A 74 -0.67 6.62 -14.27
C VAL A 74 0.10 7.74 -13.58
N LEU A 75 1.02 7.40 -12.66
CA LEU A 75 1.77 8.39 -11.86
C LEU A 75 2.79 9.16 -12.71
N GLY A 76 3.45 8.52 -13.66
CA GLY A 76 4.32 9.21 -14.62
C GLY A 76 3.56 10.22 -15.47
N THR A 77 2.35 9.87 -15.92
CA THR A 77 1.43 10.76 -16.64
C THR A 77 0.96 11.94 -15.78
N LEU A 78 0.67 11.68 -14.50
CA LEU A 78 0.25 12.69 -13.54
C LEU A 78 1.32 13.79 -13.39
N LEU A 79 2.60 13.44 -13.29
CA LEU A 79 3.70 14.42 -13.23
C LEU A 79 3.76 15.33 -14.47
N VAL A 80 3.45 14.80 -15.66
CA VAL A 80 3.35 15.60 -16.89
C VAL A 80 2.16 16.58 -16.81
N GLY A 81 1.04 16.13 -16.23
CA GLY A 81 -0.15 16.98 -16.04
C GLY A 81 0.07 18.12 -15.05
N HIS A 82 0.77 17.85 -13.94
CA HIS A 82 1.04 18.81 -12.88
C HIS A 82 2.19 19.81 -13.17
N GLY A 83 2.78 19.79 -14.36
CA GLY A 83 3.69 20.83 -14.84
C GLY A 83 4.96 20.99 -14.00
N VAL A 84 5.53 19.88 -13.52
CA VAL A 84 6.85 19.88 -12.88
C VAL A 84 7.94 20.21 -13.89
N THR A 85 9.11 20.67 -13.45
CA THR A 85 10.30 20.77 -14.31
C THR A 85 11.05 19.44 -14.38
N ALA A 86 11.88 19.25 -15.39
CA ALA A 86 12.73 18.05 -15.49
C ALA A 86 13.63 17.91 -14.23
N PHE A 87 14.16 19.02 -13.70
CA PHE A 87 14.95 19.00 -12.46
C PHE A 87 14.12 18.51 -11.27
N ASP A 88 12.88 18.98 -11.11
CA ASP A 88 11.99 18.55 -10.02
C ASP A 88 11.73 17.05 -10.08
N VAL A 89 11.50 16.51 -11.28
CA VAL A 89 11.31 15.07 -11.48
C VAL A 89 12.57 14.30 -11.12
N PHE A 90 13.70 14.60 -11.75
CA PHE A 90 14.92 13.81 -11.56
C PHE A 90 15.47 13.91 -10.14
N ALA A 91 15.59 15.12 -9.60
CA ALA A 91 16.17 15.32 -8.26
C ALA A 91 15.15 15.08 -7.14
N GLY A 92 13.91 15.54 -7.31
CA GLY A 92 12.86 15.41 -6.28
C GLY A 92 12.44 13.95 -6.10
N LEU A 93 12.19 13.21 -7.18
CA LEU A 93 11.88 11.78 -7.08
C LEU A 93 13.05 10.97 -6.50
N ALA A 94 14.31 11.30 -6.88
CA ALA A 94 15.48 10.61 -6.32
C ALA A 94 15.55 10.78 -4.80
N LEU A 95 15.37 11.99 -4.30
CA LEU A 95 15.38 12.27 -2.86
C LEU A 95 14.20 11.60 -2.15
N GLY A 96 12.98 11.71 -2.70
CA GLY A 96 11.78 11.10 -2.11
C GLY A 96 11.89 9.57 -2.01
N ASN A 97 12.35 8.92 -3.08
CA ASN A 97 12.56 7.47 -3.09
C ASN A 97 13.67 7.03 -2.12
N LEU A 98 14.74 7.81 -1.98
CA LEU A 98 15.79 7.55 -0.98
C LEU A 98 15.21 7.61 0.44
N LEU A 99 14.41 8.63 0.76
CA LEU A 99 13.74 8.75 2.06
C LEU A 99 12.79 7.58 2.32
N ALA A 100 12.06 7.11 1.31
CA ALA A 100 11.20 5.93 1.42
C ALA A 100 12.02 4.67 1.76
N VAL A 101 13.12 4.42 1.04
CA VAL A 101 14.04 3.28 1.31
C VAL A 101 14.58 3.33 2.74
N LEU A 102 15.02 4.51 3.19
CA LEU A 102 15.51 4.69 4.56
C LEU A 102 14.41 4.42 5.59
N SER A 103 13.17 4.83 5.32
CA SER A 103 12.03 4.56 6.20
C SER A 103 11.74 3.05 6.30
N TRP A 104 11.77 2.30 5.20
CA TRP A 104 11.65 0.83 5.24
C TRP A 104 12.78 0.17 6.01
N ALA A 105 14.03 0.56 5.69
CA ALA A 105 15.20 -0.09 6.23
C ALA A 105 15.43 0.20 7.72
N LEU A 106 15.15 1.43 8.17
CA LEU A 106 15.48 1.88 9.52
C LEU A 106 14.29 1.85 10.49
N MET A 107 13.05 1.91 9.98
CA MET A 107 11.86 1.92 10.83
C MET A 107 11.11 0.58 10.76
N CYS A 108 10.71 0.14 9.56
CA CYS A 108 9.82 -1.01 9.38
C CYS A 108 10.55 -2.36 9.56
N ALA A 109 11.62 -2.60 8.80
CA ALA A 109 12.30 -3.90 8.76
C ALA A 109 12.92 -4.32 10.11
N PRO A 110 13.51 -3.44 10.94
CA PRO A 110 14.03 -3.83 12.24
C PRO A 110 12.95 -4.35 13.18
N ILE A 111 11.77 -3.73 13.19
CA ILE A 111 10.64 -4.16 14.00
C ILE A 111 10.09 -5.49 13.47
N ALA A 112 9.92 -5.62 12.16
CA ALA A 112 9.43 -6.82 11.51
C ALA A 112 10.29 -8.06 11.83
N VAL A 113 11.61 -7.93 11.74
CA VAL A 113 12.56 -9.02 12.01
C VAL A 113 12.64 -9.37 13.50
N LYS A 114 12.47 -8.37 14.38
CA LYS A 114 12.49 -8.58 15.82
C LYS A 114 11.24 -9.29 16.32
N GLU A 115 10.06 -8.85 15.89
CA GLU A 115 8.76 -9.32 16.39
C GLU A 115 8.23 -10.52 15.58
N ARG A 116 8.55 -10.62 14.28
CA ARG A 116 8.10 -11.66 13.34
C ARG A 116 6.60 -11.84 13.22
N LEU A 117 5.82 -10.85 13.62
CA LEU A 117 4.37 -10.83 13.64
C LEU A 117 3.81 -9.97 12.50
N THR A 118 2.55 -10.21 12.13
CA THR A 118 1.82 -9.30 11.22
C THR A 118 1.64 -7.93 11.86
N VAL A 119 1.47 -6.89 11.05
CA VAL A 119 1.14 -5.55 11.56
C VAL A 119 -0.14 -5.56 12.41
N TYR A 120 -1.14 -6.35 12.02
CA TYR A 120 -2.42 -6.47 12.73
C TYR A 120 -2.24 -6.97 14.16
N TRP A 121 -1.37 -7.98 14.33
CA TRP A 121 -1.09 -8.53 15.64
C TRP A 121 -0.27 -7.58 16.51
N GLN A 122 0.61 -6.79 15.90
CA GLN A 122 1.35 -5.75 16.62
C GLN A 122 0.44 -4.58 17.02
N ILE A 123 -0.48 -4.14 16.15
CA ILE A 123 -1.49 -3.12 16.49
C ILE A 123 -2.33 -3.59 17.68
N ARG A 124 -2.70 -4.87 17.73
CA ARG A 124 -3.44 -5.41 18.89
C ARG A 124 -2.72 -5.22 20.22
N LYS A 125 -1.39 -5.37 20.23
CA LYS A 125 -0.58 -5.16 21.45
C LYS A 125 -0.57 -3.70 21.91
N VAL A 126 -0.66 -2.76 20.97
CA VAL A 126 -0.56 -1.32 21.20
C VAL A 126 -1.92 -0.67 21.42
N ALA A 127 -2.90 -1.02 20.60
CA ALA A 127 -4.20 -0.35 20.54
C ALA A 127 -5.36 -1.15 21.18
N GLY A 128 -5.18 -2.46 21.39
CA GLY A 128 -6.22 -3.37 21.87
C GLY A 128 -7.11 -3.93 20.76
N PRO A 129 -7.92 -4.97 21.07
CA PRO A 129 -8.64 -5.76 20.07
C PRO A 129 -9.67 -4.98 19.25
N TYR A 130 -10.45 -4.09 19.86
CA TYR A 130 -11.51 -3.38 19.14
C TYR A 130 -10.97 -2.42 18.08
N LEU A 131 -9.94 -1.62 18.41
CA LEU A 131 -9.30 -0.74 17.42
C LEU A 131 -8.60 -1.55 16.33
N THR A 132 -8.06 -2.73 16.67
CA THR A 132 -7.44 -3.62 15.69
C THR A 132 -8.46 -4.18 14.70
N VAL A 133 -9.62 -4.62 15.17
CA VAL A 133 -10.69 -5.11 14.27
C VAL A 133 -11.18 -3.99 13.35
N LEU A 134 -11.41 -2.79 13.90
CA LEU A 134 -11.80 -1.62 13.11
C LEU A 134 -10.75 -1.27 12.05
N TYR A 135 -9.47 -1.13 12.46
CA TYR A 135 -8.36 -0.88 11.57
C TYR A 135 -8.28 -1.93 10.45
N SER A 136 -8.27 -3.20 10.84
CA SER A 136 -8.08 -4.31 9.89
C SER A 136 -9.25 -4.45 8.93
N GLY A 137 -10.49 -4.27 9.38
CA GLY A 137 -11.67 -4.31 8.52
C GLY A 137 -11.67 -3.18 7.48
N LEU A 138 -11.41 -1.95 7.91
CA LEU A 138 -11.32 -0.80 7.00
C LEU A 138 -10.12 -0.93 6.06
N LEU A 139 -8.96 -1.38 6.57
CA LEU A 139 -7.78 -1.61 5.74
C LEU A 139 -8.04 -2.67 4.67
N ALA A 140 -8.70 -3.76 5.03
CA ALA A 140 -9.02 -4.81 4.07
C ALA A 140 -9.91 -4.30 2.92
N LEU A 141 -10.91 -3.47 3.23
CA LEU A 141 -11.76 -2.85 2.22
C LEU A 141 -10.98 -1.96 1.26
N ILE A 142 -10.10 -1.09 1.80
CA ILE A 142 -9.30 -0.20 0.96
C ILE A 142 -8.27 -0.97 0.13
N LEU A 143 -7.68 -2.05 0.68
CA LEU A 143 -6.78 -2.91 -0.07
C LEU A 143 -7.50 -3.66 -1.20
N CYS A 144 -8.76 -4.08 -1.00
CA CYS A 144 -9.58 -4.63 -2.09
C CYS A 144 -9.84 -3.58 -3.18
N LEU A 145 -10.06 -2.32 -2.78
CA LEU A 145 -10.25 -1.21 -3.71
C LEU A 145 -9.00 -0.93 -4.53
N LEU A 146 -7.82 -0.86 -3.88
CA LEU A 146 -6.54 -0.69 -4.56
C LEU A 146 -6.22 -1.87 -5.50
N ALA A 147 -6.44 -3.12 -5.03
CA ALA A 147 -6.25 -4.29 -5.87
C ALA A 147 -7.20 -4.31 -7.06
N GLY A 148 -8.47 -3.89 -6.88
CA GLY A 148 -9.45 -3.75 -7.94
C GLY A 148 -9.03 -2.72 -9.00
N ALA A 149 -8.47 -1.58 -8.58
CA ALA A 149 -7.88 -0.60 -9.50
C ALA A 149 -6.75 -1.22 -10.34
N MET A 150 -5.87 -2.03 -9.73
CA MET A 150 -4.80 -2.72 -10.47
C MET A 150 -5.32 -3.77 -11.45
N VAL A 151 -6.39 -4.48 -11.10
CA VAL A 151 -7.11 -5.38 -12.02
C VAL A 151 -7.67 -4.58 -13.21
N SER A 152 -8.26 -3.40 -12.97
CA SER A 152 -8.75 -2.53 -14.04
C SER A 152 -7.61 -2.08 -14.98
N VAL A 153 -6.42 -1.74 -14.45
CA VAL A 153 -5.22 -1.45 -15.26
C VAL A 153 -4.89 -2.64 -16.18
N SER A 154 -4.78 -3.86 -15.61
CA SER A 154 -4.53 -5.07 -16.39
C SER A 154 -5.63 -5.34 -17.44
N THR A 155 -6.88 -5.01 -17.11
CA THR A 155 -8.03 -5.14 -18.01
C THR A 155 -7.87 -4.23 -19.24
N THR A 156 -7.31 -3.01 -19.08
CA THR A 156 -7.05 -2.12 -20.23
C THR A 156 -6.14 -2.77 -21.27
N ALA A 157 -5.12 -3.50 -20.81
CA ALA A 157 -4.16 -4.18 -21.66
C ALA A 157 -4.81 -5.32 -22.46
N VAL A 158 -5.59 -6.17 -21.79
CA VAL A 158 -6.33 -7.27 -22.46
C VAL A 158 -7.38 -6.71 -23.42
N ALA A 159 -8.17 -5.74 -22.98
CA ALA A 159 -9.22 -5.09 -23.76
C ALA A 159 -8.66 -4.50 -25.06
N LYS A 160 -7.52 -3.79 -24.98
CA LYS A 160 -6.82 -3.23 -26.14
C LYS A 160 -6.43 -4.29 -27.16
N THR A 161 -5.96 -5.47 -26.69
CA THR A 161 -5.52 -6.58 -27.57
C THR A 161 -6.67 -7.23 -28.32
N VAL A 162 -7.85 -7.31 -27.70
CA VAL A 162 -9.05 -7.96 -28.29
C VAL A 162 -10.02 -6.95 -28.93
N GLY A 163 -9.61 -5.68 -29.05
CA GLY A 163 -10.42 -4.64 -29.70
C GLY A 163 -11.62 -4.16 -28.88
N VAL A 164 -11.62 -4.36 -27.57
CA VAL A 164 -12.64 -3.84 -26.66
C VAL A 164 -12.22 -2.45 -26.19
N THR A 165 -13.12 -1.48 -26.36
CA THR A 165 -12.87 -0.09 -25.95
C THR A 165 -12.87 0.02 -24.41
N SER A 166 -11.82 0.64 -23.85
CA SER A 166 -11.79 1.01 -22.44
C SER A 166 -12.75 2.17 -22.18
N PRO A 167 -13.50 2.14 -21.07
CA PRO A 167 -14.38 3.24 -20.69
C PRO A 167 -13.60 4.55 -20.52
N ASP A 168 -14.15 5.64 -21.04
CA ASP A 168 -13.63 6.98 -20.89
C ASP A 168 -14.53 7.79 -19.94
N TYR A 169 -14.09 7.93 -18.68
CA TYR A 169 -14.85 8.68 -17.68
C TYR A 169 -14.83 10.18 -17.88
N THR A 170 -13.84 10.71 -18.60
CA THR A 170 -13.77 12.14 -18.96
C THR A 170 -14.80 12.47 -20.03
N ALA A 171 -15.18 11.50 -20.86
CA ALA A 171 -16.25 11.62 -21.85
C ALA A 171 -17.65 11.29 -21.33
N GLY A 172 -17.77 10.86 -20.05
CA GLY A 172 -19.04 10.57 -19.39
C GLY A 172 -19.48 9.11 -19.41
N ASP A 173 -18.64 8.18 -19.85
CA ASP A 173 -18.90 6.74 -19.83
C ASP A 173 -18.91 6.22 -18.39
N ARG A 174 -20.11 6.06 -17.82
CA ARG A 174 -20.25 5.62 -16.41
C ARG A 174 -20.35 4.11 -16.25
N ILE A 175 -20.77 3.40 -17.29
CA ILE A 175 -21.02 1.96 -17.24
C ILE A 175 -20.14 1.26 -18.27
N PRO A 176 -19.25 0.34 -17.84
CA PRO A 176 -18.43 -0.43 -18.77
C PRO A 176 -19.28 -1.35 -19.64
N SER A 177 -18.76 -1.66 -20.84
CA SER A 177 -19.38 -2.65 -21.72
C SER A 177 -19.31 -4.07 -21.13
N VAL A 178 -20.27 -4.93 -21.50
CA VAL A 178 -20.28 -6.34 -21.06
C VAL A 178 -18.95 -7.06 -21.39
N PRO A 179 -18.36 -6.90 -22.59
CA PRO A 179 -17.05 -7.49 -22.88
C PRO A 179 -15.95 -7.00 -21.92
N TRP A 180 -15.92 -5.71 -21.55
CA TRP A 180 -15.00 -5.18 -20.56
C TRP A 180 -15.15 -5.88 -19.21
N ILE A 181 -16.39 -5.99 -18.72
CA ILE A 181 -16.69 -6.67 -17.45
C ILE A 181 -16.21 -8.12 -17.49
N ALA A 182 -16.46 -8.83 -18.58
CA ALA A 182 -16.01 -10.21 -18.75
C ALA A 182 -14.47 -10.36 -18.65
N ILE A 183 -13.73 -9.43 -19.28
CA ILE A 183 -12.26 -9.39 -19.19
C ILE A 183 -11.82 -9.10 -17.74
N ALA A 184 -12.44 -8.11 -17.07
CA ALA A 184 -12.12 -7.74 -15.70
C ALA A 184 -12.35 -8.93 -14.73
N VAL A 185 -13.44 -9.65 -14.89
CA VAL A 185 -13.74 -10.88 -14.12
C VAL A 185 -12.69 -11.95 -14.39
N GLY A 186 -12.31 -12.19 -15.64
CA GLY A 186 -11.29 -13.17 -16.01
C GLY A 186 -9.92 -12.84 -15.39
N VAL A 187 -9.44 -11.62 -15.58
CA VAL A 187 -8.16 -11.14 -15.01
C VAL A 187 -8.20 -11.20 -13.47
N GLY A 188 -9.25 -10.68 -12.86
CA GLY A 188 -9.40 -10.66 -11.41
C GLY A 188 -9.47 -12.06 -10.80
N THR A 189 -10.09 -13.03 -11.49
CA THR A 189 -10.14 -14.43 -11.04
C THR A 189 -8.75 -15.04 -10.99
N VAL A 190 -7.91 -14.84 -12.01
CA VAL A 190 -6.53 -15.35 -12.00
C VAL A 190 -5.74 -14.75 -10.83
N ILE A 191 -5.87 -13.46 -10.59
CA ILE A 191 -5.21 -12.76 -9.47
C ILE A 191 -5.69 -13.31 -8.13
N ALA A 192 -7.01 -13.49 -7.96
CA ALA A 192 -7.58 -14.02 -6.73
C ALA A 192 -7.07 -15.44 -6.42
N VAL A 193 -7.00 -16.30 -7.42
CA VAL A 193 -6.45 -17.66 -7.28
C VAL A 193 -4.99 -17.62 -6.85
N LEU A 194 -4.16 -16.77 -7.47
CA LEU A 194 -2.75 -16.62 -7.09
C LEU A 194 -2.58 -16.11 -5.65
N ALA A 195 -3.39 -15.15 -5.22
CA ALA A 195 -3.32 -14.62 -3.85
C ALA A 195 -3.69 -15.66 -2.78
N VAL A 196 -4.64 -16.55 -3.09
CA VAL A 196 -5.00 -17.70 -2.21
C VAL A 196 -3.81 -18.62 -1.95
N LEU A 197 -2.89 -18.78 -2.91
CA LEU A 197 -1.74 -19.66 -2.79
C LEU A 197 -0.65 -19.17 -1.81
N GLY A 198 -0.75 -17.94 -1.29
CA GLY A 198 0.06 -17.41 -0.21
C GLY A 198 1.44 -16.85 -0.63
N PHE A 199 2.20 -16.39 0.38
CA PHE A 199 3.44 -15.64 0.20
C PHE A 199 4.50 -16.36 -0.67
N GLU A 200 4.72 -17.65 -0.48
CA GLU A 200 5.75 -18.38 -1.23
C GLU A 200 5.49 -18.39 -2.74
N LYS A 201 4.23 -18.55 -3.15
CA LYS A 201 3.84 -18.56 -4.57
C LYS A 201 3.90 -17.14 -5.16
N LEU A 202 3.48 -16.13 -4.39
CA LEU A 202 3.62 -14.73 -4.79
C LEU A 202 5.09 -14.36 -4.98
N ALA A 203 5.96 -14.73 -4.06
CA ALA A 203 7.40 -14.51 -4.17
C ALA A 203 8.03 -15.24 -5.36
N HIS A 204 7.54 -16.44 -5.70
CA HIS A 204 8.01 -17.16 -6.88
C HIS A 204 7.57 -16.46 -8.17
N PHE A 205 6.31 -16.07 -8.27
CA PHE A 205 5.79 -15.30 -9.40
C PHE A 205 6.57 -13.99 -9.60
N ALA A 206 6.83 -13.25 -8.52
CA ALA A 206 7.64 -12.03 -8.54
C ALA A 206 9.05 -12.26 -9.11
N LYS A 207 9.73 -13.35 -8.73
CA LYS A 207 11.08 -13.70 -9.26
C LYS A 207 11.08 -13.97 -10.76
N VAL A 208 9.98 -14.44 -11.32
CA VAL A 208 9.85 -14.71 -12.77
C VAL A 208 9.54 -13.43 -13.54
N VAL A 209 8.66 -12.59 -13.01
CA VAL A 209 8.10 -11.44 -13.75
C VAL A 209 8.95 -10.17 -13.61
N ALA A 210 9.47 -9.89 -12.39
CA ALA A 210 10.17 -8.63 -12.13
C ALA A 210 11.39 -8.33 -13.02
N PRO A 211 12.23 -9.31 -13.46
CA PRO A 211 13.49 -8.98 -14.10
C PRO A 211 13.38 -8.29 -15.45
N TRP A 212 12.33 -8.50 -16.23
CA TRP A 212 12.21 -7.94 -17.58
C TRP A 212 11.38 -6.65 -17.66
N MET A 213 10.49 -6.39 -16.71
CA MET A 213 9.63 -5.20 -16.74
C MET A 213 10.41 -3.88 -16.77
N PRO A 214 11.52 -3.68 -16.03
CA PRO A 214 12.33 -2.48 -16.13
C PRO A 214 12.84 -2.22 -17.55
N PHE A 215 13.21 -3.28 -18.27
CA PHE A 215 13.69 -3.15 -19.65
C PHE A 215 12.58 -2.72 -20.61
N VAL A 216 11.34 -3.13 -20.38
CA VAL A 216 10.20 -2.68 -21.20
C VAL A 216 9.93 -1.19 -20.98
N PHE A 217 9.92 -0.72 -19.71
CA PHE A 217 9.77 0.71 -19.43
C PHE A 217 10.89 1.52 -20.07
N LEU A 218 12.14 1.10 -19.88
CA LEU A 218 13.30 1.82 -20.40
C LEU A 218 13.32 1.83 -21.93
N SER A 219 13.11 0.68 -22.57
CA SER A 219 13.07 0.60 -24.04
C SER A 219 11.92 1.40 -24.63
N GLY A 220 10.75 1.39 -23.99
CA GLY A 220 9.59 2.19 -24.39
C GLY A 220 9.85 3.70 -24.33
N ALA A 221 10.50 4.14 -23.25
CA ALA A 221 10.91 5.55 -23.12
C ALA A 221 11.93 5.94 -24.19
N ILE A 222 12.99 5.12 -24.38
CA ILE A 222 14.03 5.38 -25.39
C ILE A 222 13.42 5.43 -26.80
N ALA A 223 12.54 4.49 -27.13
CA ALA A 223 11.86 4.45 -28.43
C ALA A 223 10.93 5.67 -28.66
N SER A 224 10.46 6.29 -27.58
CA SER A 224 9.59 7.49 -27.63
C SER A 224 10.36 8.79 -27.81
N LEU A 225 11.66 8.84 -27.51
CA LEU A 225 12.47 10.07 -27.58
C LEU A 225 12.53 10.72 -28.99
N PRO A 226 12.68 9.97 -30.10
CA PRO A 226 12.69 10.58 -31.41
C PRO A 226 11.37 11.27 -31.79
N THR A 227 10.23 10.75 -31.32
CA THR A 227 8.91 11.40 -31.53
C THR A 227 8.87 12.79 -30.86
N LEU A 228 9.55 12.97 -29.75
CA LEU A 228 9.66 14.25 -29.06
C LEU A 228 10.72 15.18 -29.68
N GLY A 229 11.53 14.69 -30.62
CA GLY A 229 12.58 15.43 -31.29
C GLY A 229 13.94 15.35 -30.61
N VAL A 230 14.15 14.37 -29.73
CA VAL A 230 15.47 14.08 -29.16
C VAL A 230 16.27 13.28 -30.17
N THR A 231 17.35 13.90 -30.68
CA THR A 231 18.26 13.29 -31.66
C THR A 231 19.61 12.91 -31.05
N SER A 232 19.95 13.51 -29.91
CA SER A 232 21.18 13.25 -29.16
C SER A 232 20.97 13.40 -27.66
N LEU A 233 21.91 12.90 -26.85
CA LEU A 233 21.88 13.07 -25.41
C LEU A 233 21.96 14.54 -24.98
N SER A 234 22.61 15.40 -25.78
CA SER A 234 22.67 16.85 -25.51
C SER A 234 21.30 17.52 -25.59
N ASP A 235 20.42 17.03 -26.47
CA ASP A 235 19.11 17.63 -26.72
C ASP A 235 18.09 17.21 -25.64
N PHE A 236 18.36 16.09 -24.97
CA PHE A 236 17.38 15.48 -24.04
C PHE A 236 16.91 16.46 -22.99
N TRP A 237 17.84 17.18 -22.34
CA TRP A 237 17.48 18.07 -21.22
C TRP A 237 16.64 19.28 -21.67
N GLN A 238 16.95 19.83 -22.84
CA GLN A 238 16.15 20.88 -23.44
C GLN A 238 14.74 20.39 -23.76
N VAL A 239 14.63 19.26 -24.49
CA VAL A 239 13.34 18.68 -24.87
C VAL A 239 12.53 18.25 -23.65
N ALA A 240 13.18 17.74 -22.61
CA ALA A 240 12.53 17.36 -21.38
C ALA A 240 11.82 18.55 -20.71
N ASN A 241 12.45 19.74 -20.67
CA ASN A 241 11.84 20.94 -20.11
C ASN A 241 10.86 21.64 -21.07
N GLU A 242 11.01 21.50 -22.38
CA GLU A 242 10.14 22.16 -23.34
C GLU A 242 8.88 21.36 -23.69
N LYS A 243 8.94 20.03 -23.64
CA LYS A 243 7.88 19.16 -24.18
C LYS A 243 7.35 18.10 -23.21
N ILE A 244 8.11 17.72 -22.18
CA ILE A 244 7.70 16.67 -21.25
C ILE A 244 7.27 17.27 -19.91
N TRP A 245 8.22 17.91 -19.22
CA TRP A 245 8.03 18.53 -17.89
C TRP A 245 8.26 20.03 -17.98
N THR A 246 7.25 20.72 -18.49
CA THR A 246 7.35 22.10 -18.98
C THR A 246 7.38 23.17 -17.89
N GLY A 247 7.27 22.79 -16.62
CA GLY A 247 7.16 23.75 -15.52
C GLY A 247 5.79 24.45 -15.43
N THR A 248 4.81 24.05 -16.25
CA THR A 248 3.46 24.66 -16.26
C THR A 248 2.39 23.58 -16.23
N ALA A 249 1.52 23.63 -15.23
CA ALA A 249 0.44 22.68 -15.07
C ALA A 249 -0.59 22.79 -16.21
N LYS A 250 -1.10 21.64 -16.64
CA LYS A 250 -2.22 21.57 -17.60
C LYS A 250 -3.51 22.05 -16.95
N PRO A 251 -4.50 22.54 -17.75
CA PRO A 251 -5.78 22.96 -17.21
C PRO A 251 -6.44 21.88 -16.35
N GLY A 252 -6.89 22.26 -15.15
CA GLY A 252 -7.51 21.35 -14.18
C GLY A 252 -6.54 20.59 -13.27
N HIS A 253 -5.22 20.82 -13.40
CA HIS A 253 -4.21 20.23 -12.53
C HIS A 253 -3.59 21.29 -11.61
N LEU A 254 -3.25 20.89 -10.38
CA LEU A 254 -2.45 21.73 -9.45
C LEU A 254 -1.01 21.81 -9.95
N GLN A 255 -0.37 22.96 -9.73
CA GLN A 255 1.06 23.13 -10.03
C GLN A 255 1.90 22.39 -8.98
N TYR A 256 2.74 21.46 -9.43
CA TYR A 256 3.73 20.79 -8.60
C TYR A 256 5.12 21.36 -8.81
N GLY A 257 5.99 21.18 -7.80
CA GLY A 257 7.40 21.53 -7.84
C GLY A 257 8.26 20.49 -7.14
N PHE A 258 9.50 20.83 -6.83
CA PHE A 258 10.49 19.92 -6.24
C PHE A 258 9.97 19.19 -5.01
N TRP A 259 9.42 19.89 -4.02
CA TRP A 259 8.92 19.30 -2.79
C TRP A 259 7.66 18.46 -2.99
N SER A 260 6.85 18.76 -3.99
CA SER A 260 5.72 17.92 -4.37
C SER A 260 6.21 16.57 -4.93
N CYS A 261 7.26 16.58 -5.76
CA CYS A 261 7.90 15.35 -6.25
C CYS A 261 8.53 14.53 -5.11
N VAL A 262 9.22 15.19 -4.17
CA VAL A 262 9.78 14.54 -2.97
C VAL A 262 8.66 13.91 -2.14
N GLY A 263 7.61 14.68 -1.85
CA GLY A 263 6.45 14.24 -1.08
C GLY A 263 5.75 13.06 -1.74
N LEU A 264 5.42 13.17 -3.03
CA LEU A 264 4.77 12.10 -3.78
C LEU A 264 5.59 10.80 -3.71
N ALA A 265 6.89 10.84 -4.00
CA ALA A 265 7.74 9.65 -4.02
C ALA A 265 7.98 9.05 -2.63
N TRP A 266 8.09 9.89 -1.60
CA TRP A 266 8.29 9.41 -0.23
C TRP A 266 7.00 8.89 0.40
N LEU A 267 5.91 9.64 0.27
CA LEU A 267 4.72 9.48 1.09
C LEU A 267 3.59 8.69 0.41
N CYS A 268 3.67 8.39 -0.90
CA CYS A 268 2.67 7.55 -1.56
C CYS A 268 2.54 6.14 -0.93
N ASN A 269 3.63 5.61 -0.37
CA ASN A 269 3.66 4.34 0.35
C ASN A 269 3.83 4.49 1.87
N ILE A 270 3.49 5.65 2.45
CA ILE A 270 3.73 5.94 3.87
C ILE A 270 3.10 4.89 4.80
N SER A 271 1.96 4.35 4.46
CA SER A 271 1.30 3.27 5.23
C SER A 271 2.12 1.98 5.26
N GLN A 272 2.97 1.74 4.26
CA GLN A 272 3.76 0.52 4.17
C GLN A 272 5.04 0.62 5.00
N HIS A 273 5.75 1.75 4.95
CA HIS A 273 7.01 1.92 5.67
C HIS A 273 6.85 2.60 7.04
N MET A 274 6.40 3.85 7.13
CA MET A 274 6.20 4.56 8.39
C MET A 274 4.94 4.10 9.13
N GLY A 275 3.92 3.64 8.39
CA GLY A 275 2.71 3.01 8.93
C GLY A 275 2.84 1.51 9.19
N MET A 276 4.04 0.93 9.05
CA MET A 276 4.38 -0.46 9.39
C MET A 276 3.60 -1.54 8.62
N GLY A 277 2.91 -1.23 7.52
CA GLY A 277 2.17 -2.23 6.73
C GLY A 277 3.05 -3.39 6.27
N ASP A 278 4.27 -3.08 5.84
CA ASP A 278 5.24 -4.06 5.34
C ASP A 278 5.98 -4.85 6.43
N VAL A 279 5.70 -4.61 7.69
CA VAL A 279 6.04 -5.55 8.75
C VAL A 279 5.47 -6.93 8.40
N THR A 280 4.29 -6.98 7.78
CA THR A 280 3.64 -8.21 7.31
C THR A 280 4.46 -8.96 6.26
N ILE A 281 5.27 -8.27 5.48
CA ILE A 281 6.17 -8.85 4.47
C ILE A 281 7.55 -9.13 5.08
N PHE A 282 8.18 -8.14 5.74
CA PHE A 282 9.52 -8.27 6.31
C PHE A 282 9.60 -9.22 7.51
N ARG A 283 8.48 -9.67 8.09
CA ARG A 283 8.50 -10.72 9.13
C ARG A 283 9.11 -12.03 8.65
N PHE A 284 9.16 -12.27 7.34
CA PHE A 284 9.84 -13.39 6.70
C PHE A 284 11.32 -13.12 6.39
N ALA A 285 11.86 -11.93 6.73
CA ALA A 285 13.25 -11.59 6.44
C ALA A 285 14.22 -12.19 7.45
N LYS A 286 15.35 -12.74 6.96
CA LYS A 286 16.42 -13.27 7.83
C LYS A 286 17.09 -12.17 8.66
N LYS A 287 17.24 -10.96 8.09
CA LYS A 287 17.94 -9.84 8.71
C LYS A 287 17.24 -8.52 8.37
N TRP A 288 17.30 -7.54 9.25
CA TRP A 288 16.69 -6.23 9.05
C TRP A 288 17.26 -5.46 7.86
N GLN A 289 18.53 -5.67 7.51
CA GLN A 289 19.15 -5.06 6.33
C GLN A 289 18.44 -5.42 5.02
N MET A 290 17.57 -6.44 5.01
CA MET A 290 16.70 -6.75 3.87
C MET A 290 15.74 -5.59 3.57
N GLY A 291 15.50 -4.66 4.52
CA GLY A 291 14.78 -3.42 4.27
C GLY A 291 15.34 -2.58 3.13
N PHE A 292 16.68 -2.60 2.93
CA PHE A 292 17.31 -1.92 1.79
C PHE A 292 16.96 -2.53 0.43
N CYS A 293 16.41 -3.75 0.38
CA CYS A 293 15.92 -4.32 -0.88
C CYS A 293 14.76 -3.50 -1.47
N SER A 294 14.07 -2.68 -0.67
CA SER A 294 13.07 -1.72 -1.15
C SER A 294 13.63 -0.73 -2.18
N ALA A 295 14.95 -0.47 -2.17
CA ALA A 295 15.61 0.36 -3.18
C ALA A 295 15.37 -0.13 -4.61
N PHE A 296 15.28 -1.43 -4.83
CA PHE A 296 14.97 -1.99 -6.15
C PHE A 296 13.55 -1.64 -6.61
N GLY A 297 12.58 -1.64 -5.69
CA GLY A 297 11.23 -1.16 -5.97
C GLY A 297 11.22 0.35 -6.23
N MET A 298 11.79 1.12 -5.32
CA MET A 298 11.74 2.58 -5.37
C MET A 298 12.48 3.15 -6.58
N PHE A 299 13.70 2.67 -6.88
CA PHE A 299 14.48 3.24 -7.98
C PHE A 299 14.18 2.63 -9.36
N LEU A 300 13.78 1.37 -9.46
CA LEU A 300 13.35 0.78 -10.73
C LEU A 300 11.85 1.04 -11.01
N GLY A 301 11.01 1.07 -9.97
CA GLY A 301 9.60 1.39 -10.05
C GLY A 301 9.36 2.90 -10.05
N HIS A 302 9.18 3.48 -8.88
CA HIS A 302 8.75 4.88 -8.74
C HIS A 302 9.71 5.92 -9.33
N TYR A 303 10.99 5.67 -9.41
CA TYR A 303 11.91 6.61 -10.05
C TYR A 303 11.97 6.38 -11.56
N MET A 304 12.56 5.25 -11.98
CA MET A 304 12.80 4.98 -13.39
C MET A 304 11.48 4.83 -14.17
N ALA A 305 10.51 4.06 -13.64
CA ALA A 305 9.28 3.81 -14.38
C ALA A 305 8.37 5.06 -14.48
N TRP A 306 8.35 5.95 -13.47
CA TRP A 306 7.60 7.22 -13.57
C TRP A 306 8.23 8.16 -14.60
N ILE A 307 9.56 8.25 -14.64
CA ILE A 307 10.28 9.03 -15.67
C ILE A 307 9.99 8.45 -17.06
N CYS A 308 10.12 7.13 -17.24
CA CYS A 308 9.86 6.46 -18.50
C CYS A 308 8.40 6.65 -18.96
N SER A 309 7.45 6.53 -18.05
CA SER A 309 6.02 6.72 -18.34
C SER A 309 5.71 8.17 -18.71
N GLY A 310 6.34 9.14 -18.04
CA GLY A 310 6.20 10.56 -18.41
C GLY A 310 6.69 10.84 -19.83
N ILE A 311 7.84 10.27 -20.21
CA ILE A 311 8.38 10.38 -21.58
C ILE A 311 7.43 9.74 -22.61
N MET A 312 6.97 8.51 -22.34
CA MET A 312 6.02 7.81 -23.21
C MET A 312 4.67 8.54 -23.31
N CYS A 313 4.18 9.12 -22.21
CA CYS A 313 2.96 9.90 -22.18
C CYS A 313 3.07 11.14 -23.09
N ALA A 314 4.12 11.93 -22.93
CA ALA A 314 4.34 13.13 -23.74
C ALA A 314 4.45 12.78 -25.24
N ALA A 315 5.14 11.69 -25.60
CA ALA A 315 5.22 11.20 -26.97
C ALA A 315 3.85 10.75 -27.52
N PHE A 316 3.06 10.05 -26.69
CA PHE A 316 1.69 9.65 -27.04
C PHE A 316 0.80 10.86 -27.30
N GLU A 317 0.79 11.84 -26.40
CA GLU A 317 0.01 13.07 -26.57
C GLU A 317 0.42 13.84 -27.84
N GLN A 318 1.73 13.98 -28.09
CA GLN A 318 2.23 14.63 -29.30
C GLN A 318 1.79 13.90 -30.57
N THR A 319 1.81 12.58 -30.57
CA THR A 319 1.36 11.74 -31.72
C THR A 319 -0.12 11.92 -31.97
N GLU A 320 -0.96 11.85 -30.94
CA GLU A 320 -2.42 11.99 -31.05
C GLU A 320 -2.81 13.40 -31.50
N LEU A 321 -2.19 14.44 -30.94
CA LEU A 321 -2.41 15.83 -31.37
C LEU A 321 -2.03 16.05 -32.84
N ALA A 322 -0.92 15.47 -33.30
CA ALA A 322 -0.51 15.52 -34.71
C ALA A 322 -1.49 14.79 -35.62
N ALA A 323 -2.17 13.75 -35.14
CA ALA A 323 -3.26 13.06 -35.82
C ALA A 323 -4.62 13.78 -35.75
N GLY A 324 -4.69 14.96 -35.13
CA GLY A 324 -5.91 15.77 -35.02
C GLY A 324 -6.82 15.41 -33.84
N VAL A 325 -6.37 14.57 -32.91
CA VAL A 325 -7.12 14.24 -31.69
C VAL A 325 -6.98 15.39 -30.69
N LEU A 326 -8.07 16.13 -30.47
CA LEU A 326 -8.05 17.33 -29.59
C LEU A 326 -7.86 17.01 -28.10
N LYS A 327 -8.27 15.82 -27.67
CA LYS A 327 -8.17 15.35 -26.27
C LYS A 327 -7.59 13.93 -26.25
N PRO A 328 -6.27 13.79 -26.28
CA PRO A 328 -5.62 12.48 -26.13
C PRO A 328 -6.04 11.80 -24.81
N ASN A 329 -6.26 10.49 -24.86
CA ASN A 329 -6.56 9.68 -23.67
C ASN A 329 -5.36 8.77 -23.34
N PRO A 330 -4.43 9.20 -22.47
CA PRO A 330 -3.20 8.50 -22.16
C PRO A 330 -3.44 7.35 -21.15
N THR A 331 -4.25 6.35 -21.54
CA THR A 331 -4.40 5.16 -20.71
C THR A 331 -3.09 4.35 -20.64
N PRO A 332 -2.84 3.58 -19.57
CA PRO A 332 -1.65 2.73 -19.46
C PRO A 332 -1.40 1.87 -20.69
N ALA A 333 -2.45 1.24 -21.24
CA ALA A 333 -2.34 0.40 -22.44
C ALA A 333 -1.98 1.21 -23.70
N ASN A 334 -2.54 2.40 -23.89
CA ASN A 334 -2.26 3.25 -25.05
C ASN A 334 -0.81 3.75 -25.05
N ILE A 335 -0.35 4.23 -23.89
CA ILE A 335 1.03 4.73 -23.69
C ILE A 335 2.03 3.59 -23.91
N ALA A 336 1.80 2.44 -23.28
CA ALA A 336 2.68 1.29 -23.38
C ALA A 336 2.73 0.69 -24.79
N LEU A 337 1.59 0.67 -25.51
CA LEU A 337 1.52 0.19 -26.87
C LEU A 337 2.33 1.08 -27.84
N LEU A 338 2.22 2.40 -27.69
CA LEU A 338 3.00 3.34 -28.50
C LEU A 338 4.51 3.20 -28.23
N GLY A 339 4.92 3.15 -26.93
CA GLY A 339 6.33 3.14 -26.56
C GLY A 339 7.02 1.80 -26.80
N ALA A 340 6.37 0.68 -26.48
CA ALA A 340 7.00 -0.66 -26.46
C ALA A 340 6.20 -1.74 -27.22
N GLY A 341 5.19 -1.36 -28.00
CA GLY A 341 4.38 -2.31 -28.76
C GLY A 341 3.67 -3.33 -27.87
N TYR A 342 3.55 -4.57 -28.36
CA TYR A 342 2.91 -5.64 -27.58
C TYR A 342 3.68 -6.06 -26.33
N ALA A 343 5.01 -5.83 -26.27
CA ALA A 343 5.79 -6.02 -25.05
C ALA A 343 5.31 -5.07 -23.95
N GLY A 344 4.96 -3.82 -24.30
CA GLY A 344 4.34 -2.86 -23.39
C GLY A 344 2.97 -3.32 -22.88
N ILE A 345 2.12 -3.88 -23.75
CA ILE A 345 0.82 -4.44 -23.36
C ILE A 345 0.99 -5.58 -22.36
N VAL A 346 1.90 -6.51 -22.60
CA VAL A 346 2.20 -7.62 -21.67
C VAL A 346 2.76 -7.06 -20.36
N CYS A 347 3.59 -6.01 -20.43
CA CYS A 347 4.09 -5.34 -19.23
C CYS A 347 2.96 -4.74 -18.39
N VAL A 348 2.02 -4.01 -18.98
CA VAL A 348 0.85 -3.44 -18.26
C VAL A 348 0.01 -4.53 -17.61
N LEU A 349 -0.25 -5.64 -18.33
CA LEU A 349 -0.98 -6.78 -17.80
C LEU A 349 -0.31 -7.36 -16.56
N LEU A 350 0.97 -7.69 -16.67
CA LEU A 350 1.73 -8.32 -15.58
C LEU A 350 2.03 -7.36 -14.44
N ALA A 351 2.25 -6.09 -14.73
CA ALA A 351 2.48 -5.05 -13.74
C ALA A 351 1.25 -4.81 -12.84
N GLY A 352 0.04 -4.87 -13.40
CA GLY A 352 -1.17 -4.88 -12.60
C GLY A 352 -1.30 -6.13 -11.71
N TRP A 353 -0.92 -7.31 -12.23
CA TRP A 353 -0.95 -8.57 -11.45
C TRP A 353 0.05 -8.56 -10.30
N THR A 354 1.27 -8.11 -10.52
CA THR A 354 2.33 -8.09 -9.51
C THR A 354 2.02 -7.19 -8.33
N THR A 355 1.21 -6.16 -8.53
CA THR A 355 0.77 -5.25 -7.47
C THR A 355 -0.55 -5.71 -6.83
N ALA A 356 -1.52 -6.18 -7.64
CA ALA A 356 -2.80 -6.64 -7.11
C ALA A 356 -2.65 -7.88 -6.20
N ASN A 357 -1.74 -8.81 -6.52
CA ASN A 357 -1.53 -10.02 -5.76
C ASN A 357 -1.09 -9.79 -4.30
N PRO A 358 0.01 -9.08 -3.99
CA PRO A 358 0.41 -8.80 -2.61
C PRO A 358 -0.61 -7.92 -1.90
N THR A 359 -1.28 -7.02 -2.59
CA THR A 359 -2.34 -6.17 -2.02
C THR A 359 -3.54 -7.02 -1.59
N LEU A 360 -4.02 -7.94 -2.43
CA LEU A 360 -5.10 -8.87 -2.08
C LEU A 360 -4.69 -9.85 -0.97
N TYR A 361 -3.44 -10.34 -0.99
CA TYR A 361 -2.89 -11.17 0.09
C TYR A 361 -2.94 -10.43 1.44
N ARG A 362 -2.52 -9.16 1.49
CA ARG A 362 -2.63 -8.32 2.70
C ARG A 362 -4.09 -8.08 3.09
N ALA A 363 -5.01 -7.89 2.13
CA ALA A 363 -6.45 -7.77 2.39
C ALA A 363 -7.02 -9.04 3.07
N GLY A 364 -6.65 -10.21 2.57
CA GLY A 364 -7.04 -11.49 3.16
C GLY A 364 -6.57 -11.63 4.61
N LEU A 365 -5.31 -11.30 4.90
CA LEU A 365 -4.78 -11.30 6.27
C LEU A 365 -5.48 -10.28 7.17
N ALA A 366 -5.83 -9.11 6.64
CA ALA A 366 -6.54 -8.08 7.38
C ALA A 366 -7.97 -8.52 7.74
N PHE A 367 -8.73 -9.06 6.79
CA PHE A 367 -10.07 -9.61 7.06
C PHE A 367 -10.04 -10.80 8.02
N GLN A 368 -8.95 -11.61 8.02
CA GLN A 368 -8.77 -12.73 8.93
C GLN A 368 -8.83 -12.30 10.40
N VAL A 369 -8.46 -11.06 10.73
CA VAL A 369 -8.55 -10.50 12.08
C VAL A 369 -10.00 -10.43 12.56
N ALA A 370 -10.93 -10.05 11.68
CA ALA A 370 -12.35 -9.97 11.97
C ALA A 370 -13.07 -11.33 11.86
N THR A 371 -12.45 -12.30 11.17
CA THR A 371 -13.04 -13.63 10.91
C THR A 371 -12.13 -14.76 11.41
N PRO A 372 -11.83 -14.82 12.72
CA PRO A 372 -10.80 -15.71 13.27
C PRO A 372 -11.08 -17.21 13.08
N ASN A 373 -12.35 -17.59 12.89
CA ASN A 373 -12.78 -18.98 12.74
C ASN A 373 -12.95 -19.40 11.27
N TRP A 374 -12.70 -18.48 10.32
CA TRP A 374 -12.79 -18.82 8.92
C TRP A 374 -11.42 -19.30 8.39
N ARG A 375 -11.45 -20.20 7.42
CA ARG A 375 -10.24 -20.66 6.73
C ARG A 375 -9.64 -19.53 5.92
N ARG A 376 -8.33 -19.30 6.01
CA ARG A 376 -7.62 -18.19 5.35
C ARG A 376 -7.95 -18.10 3.85
N TRP A 377 -7.92 -19.21 3.13
CA TRP A 377 -8.19 -19.21 1.70
C TRP A 377 -9.62 -18.75 1.36
N VAL A 378 -10.61 -19.08 2.22
CA VAL A 378 -12.00 -18.60 2.04
C VAL A 378 -12.07 -17.09 2.20
N VAL A 379 -11.42 -16.57 3.24
CA VAL A 379 -11.37 -15.11 3.47
C VAL A 379 -10.70 -14.38 2.31
N THR A 380 -9.60 -14.93 1.78
CA THR A 380 -8.90 -14.37 0.62
C THR A 380 -9.75 -14.44 -0.65
N LEU A 381 -10.55 -15.51 -0.84
CA LEU A 381 -11.49 -15.59 -1.97
C LEU A 381 -12.61 -14.55 -1.86
N VAL A 382 -13.17 -14.35 -0.66
CA VAL A 382 -14.20 -13.31 -0.43
C VAL A 382 -13.63 -11.93 -0.75
N ALA A 383 -12.42 -11.63 -0.28
CA ALA A 383 -11.70 -10.41 -0.66
C ALA A 383 -11.47 -10.32 -2.17
N GLY A 384 -11.14 -11.44 -2.82
CA GLY A 384 -10.98 -11.54 -4.27
C GLY A 384 -12.27 -11.24 -5.05
N VAL A 385 -13.40 -11.74 -4.58
CA VAL A 385 -14.71 -11.42 -5.18
C VAL A 385 -15.00 -9.91 -5.06
N LEU A 386 -14.78 -9.33 -3.88
CA LEU A 386 -14.95 -7.89 -3.68
C LEU A 386 -14.02 -7.08 -4.59
N MET A 387 -12.75 -7.48 -4.70
CA MET A 387 -11.79 -6.89 -5.65
C MET A 387 -12.29 -6.94 -7.10
N ILE A 388 -12.84 -8.08 -7.54
CA ILE A 388 -13.38 -8.25 -8.90
C ILE A 388 -14.57 -7.33 -9.14
N VAL A 389 -15.50 -7.23 -8.18
CA VAL A 389 -16.64 -6.30 -8.26
C VAL A 389 -16.14 -4.86 -8.42
N ILE A 390 -15.15 -4.46 -7.63
CA ILE A 390 -14.55 -3.13 -7.72
C ILE A 390 -13.86 -2.92 -9.08
N ALA A 391 -13.14 -3.93 -9.59
CA ALA A 391 -12.49 -3.86 -10.90
C ALA A 391 -13.47 -3.65 -12.06
N CYS A 392 -14.73 -4.09 -11.90
CA CYS A 392 -15.79 -3.81 -12.87
C CYS A 392 -16.29 -2.36 -12.83
N ILE A 393 -15.78 -1.53 -11.91
CA ILE A 393 -16.10 -0.10 -11.77
C ILE A 393 -14.82 0.71 -12.03
N PRO A 394 -14.36 0.85 -13.28
CA PRO A 394 -13.04 1.44 -13.57
C PRO A 394 -12.95 2.93 -13.22
N ALA A 395 -14.05 3.60 -12.83
CA ALA A 395 -14.03 4.94 -12.21
C ALA A 395 -13.07 5.02 -11.00
N VAL A 396 -12.79 3.88 -10.35
CA VAL A 396 -11.82 3.78 -9.25
C VAL A 396 -10.42 4.21 -9.69
N LEU A 397 -10.03 4.00 -10.94
CA LEU A 397 -8.73 4.48 -11.47
C LEU A 397 -8.62 6.00 -11.51
N HIS A 398 -9.73 6.69 -11.78
CA HIS A 398 -9.77 8.16 -11.81
C HIS A 398 -9.52 8.79 -10.43
N PHE A 399 -9.84 8.08 -9.36
CA PHE A 399 -9.65 8.55 -7.98
C PHE A 399 -8.49 7.86 -7.26
N LEU A 400 -7.63 7.17 -7.98
CA LEU A 400 -6.58 6.32 -7.39
C LEU A 400 -5.59 7.11 -6.52
N ASP A 401 -5.14 8.26 -7.00
CA ASP A 401 -4.25 9.18 -6.28
C ASP A 401 -4.83 9.63 -4.94
N ARG A 402 -6.10 10.01 -4.94
CA ARG A 402 -6.85 10.43 -3.76
C ARG A 402 -7.07 9.29 -2.77
N ILE A 403 -7.37 8.10 -3.30
CA ILE A 403 -7.54 6.89 -2.49
C ILE A 403 -6.22 6.52 -1.79
N VAL A 404 -5.10 6.55 -2.52
CA VAL A 404 -3.77 6.26 -1.97
C VAL A 404 -3.38 7.27 -0.91
N ALA A 405 -3.67 8.54 -1.13
CA ALA A 405 -3.37 9.60 -0.19
C ALA A 405 -4.19 9.49 1.10
N LEU A 406 -5.51 9.27 1.00
CA LEU A 406 -6.37 9.02 2.18
C LEU A 406 -5.99 7.75 2.91
N TYR A 407 -5.66 6.67 2.17
CA TYR A 407 -5.14 5.45 2.73
C TYR A 407 -3.89 5.73 3.60
N GLY A 408 -2.94 6.51 3.07
CA GLY A 408 -1.76 6.95 3.81
C GLY A 408 -2.12 7.69 5.09
N LEU A 409 -2.92 8.74 4.96
CA LEU A 409 -3.30 9.63 6.06
C LEU A 409 -4.07 8.91 7.18
N PHE A 410 -4.97 7.98 6.83
CA PHE A 410 -5.82 7.30 7.81
C PHE A 410 -5.11 6.13 8.51
N PHE A 411 -4.36 5.30 7.80
CA PHE A 411 -3.84 4.05 8.36
C PHE A 411 -2.44 4.17 8.97
N MET A 412 -1.64 5.12 8.53
CA MET A 412 -0.28 5.34 9.01
C MET A 412 -0.17 5.58 10.53
N PRO A 413 -1.09 6.29 11.22
CA PRO A 413 -0.91 6.62 12.64
C PRO A 413 -0.74 5.39 13.55
N LEU A 414 -1.50 4.31 13.32
CA LEU A 414 -1.40 3.12 14.18
C LEU A 414 -0.06 2.40 14.03
N GLY A 415 0.52 2.41 12.84
CA GLY A 415 1.88 1.91 12.63
C GLY A 415 2.93 2.77 13.33
N ALA A 416 2.74 4.09 13.33
CA ALA A 416 3.61 5.00 14.07
C ALA A 416 3.64 4.67 15.56
N PHE A 417 2.51 4.24 16.15
CA PHE A 417 2.45 3.84 17.56
C PHE A 417 3.30 2.59 17.84
N ILE A 418 3.35 1.63 16.90
CA ILE A 418 4.24 0.47 17.02
C ILE A 418 5.71 0.93 17.10
N PHE A 419 6.10 1.87 16.24
CA PHE A 419 7.45 2.44 16.26
C PHE A 419 7.77 3.10 17.59
N ILE A 420 6.89 3.94 18.09
CA ILE A 420 7.05 4.65 19.37
C ILE A 420 7.10 3.66 20.53
N ASP A 421 6.24 2.68 20.54
CA ASP A 421 6.13 1.68 21.61
C ASP A 421 7.42 0.83 21.70
N VAL A 422 8.00 0.48 20.54
CA VAL A 422 9.21 -0.36 20.48
C VAL A 422 10.51 0.40 20.75
N TRP A 423 10.64 1.64 20.27
CA TRP A 423 11.89 2.38 20.29
C TRP A 423 11.91 3.55 21.27
N VAL A 424 10.79 4.26 21.45
CA VAL A 424 10.75 5.50 22.25
C VAL A 424 10.32 5.23 23.69
N PHE A 425 9.31 4.40 23.91
CA PHE A 425 8.79 4.13 25.28
C PHE A 425 9.84 3.60 26.24
N PRO A 426 10.73 2.67 25.85
CA PRO A 426 11.83 2.25 26.73
C PRO A 426 12.75 3.40 27.16
N LEU A 427 13.01 4.38 26.27
CA LEU A 427 13.85 5.55 26.58
C LEU A 427 13.14 6.53 27.53
N LEU A 428 11.83 6.56 27.53
CA LEU A 428 10.99 7.37 28.42
C LEU A 428 10.63 6.66 29.74
N GLY A 429 11.12 5.45 29.96
CA GLY A 429 10.75 4.62 31.11
C GLY A 429 9.29 4.16 31.08
N LEU A 430 8.63 4.17 29.91
CA LEU A 430 7.28 3.70 29.74
C LEU A 430 7.27 2.21 29.37
N ARG A 431 6.20 1.53 29.78
CA ARG A 431 6.02 0.11 29.48
C ARG A 431 5.61 -0.09 28.03
N LYS A 432 6.41 -0.87 27.30
CA LYS A 432 6.09 -1.37 25.97
C LYS A 432 4.85 -2.26 26.00
N TYR A 433 4.01 -2.20 24.96
CA TYR A 433 2.78 -3.00 24.81
C TYR A 433 1.83 -2.91 26.00
N TYR A 434 1.62 -1.67 26.48
CA TYR A 434 0.83 -1.41 27.67
C TYR A 434 -0.61 -1.93 27.57
N ALA A 435 -1.24 -1.81 26.39
CA ALA A 435 -2.61 -2.29 26.18
C ALA A 435 -2.71 -3.82 26.32
N GLU A 436 -1.76 -4.58 25.76
CA GLU A 436 -1.67 -6.03 25.92
C GLU A 436 -1.42 -6.40 27.39
N ALA A 437 -0.44 -5.74 28.01
CA ALA A 437 -0.04 -6.01 29.39
C ALA A 437 -1.15 -5.74 30.43
N ARG A 438 -2.04 -4.79 30.15
CA ARG A 438 -3.20 -4.45 30.98
C ARG A 438 -4.50 -5.09 30.48
N ARG A 439 -4.45 -5.89 29.40
CA ARG A 439 -5.62 -6.52 28.76
C ARG A 439 -6.70 -5.49 28.39
N LEU A 440 -6.31 -4.32 27.92
CA LEU A 440 -7.24 -3.27 27.54
C LEU A 440 -7.98 -3.67 26.26
N LEU A 441 -9.28 -3.50 26.24
CA LEU A 441 -10.10 -3.71 25.04
C LEU A 441 -9.88 -2.58 24.02
N ILE A 442 -9.67 -1.36 24.51
CA ILE A 442 -9.34 -0.16 23.76
C ILE A 442 -8.25 0.60 24.49
N SER A 443 -7.18 0.96 23.80
CA SER A 443 -6.19 1.92 24.26
C SER A 443 -6.69 3.33 23.92
N TRP A 444 -7.13 4.12 24.90
CA TRP A 444 -7.58 5.47 24.63
C TRP A 444 -6.47 6.39 24.09
N PRO A 445 -5.18 6.28 24.48
CA PRO A 445 -4.11 7.01 23.82
C PRO A 445 -3.99 6.70 22.32
N ALA A 446 -4.16 5.43 21.95
CA ALA A 446 -4.15 5.03 20.54
C ALA A 446 -5.38 5.59 19.78
N ALA A 447 -6.57 5.58 20.42
CA ALA A 447 -7.77 6.15 19.82
C ALA A 447 -7.63 7.67 19.60
N VAL A 448 -7.16 8.41 20.60
CA VAL A 448 -6.94 9.86 20.51
C VAL A 448 -5.85 10.18 19.48
N GLY A 449 -4.74 9.44 19.51
CA GLY A 449 -3.67 9.62 18.55
C GLY A 449 -4.13 9.36 17.11
N TRP A 450 -4.90 8.30 16.88
CA TRP A 450 -5.39 7.92 15.55
C TRP A 450 -6.42 8.91 15.00
N PHE A 451 -7.56 9.03 15.68
CA PHE A 451 -8.66 9.86 15.19
C PHE A 451 -8.36 11.36 15.30
N GLY A 452 -7.58 11.77 16.32
CA GLY A 452 -7.18 13.16 16.48
C GLY A 452 -6.22 13.61 15.38
N SER A 453 -5.17 12.84 15.07
CA SER A 453 -4.23 13.19 14.00
C SER A 453 -4.89 13.17 12.62
N PHE A 454 -5.66 12.11 12.32
CA PHE A 454 -6.41 12.02 11.08
C PHE A 454 -7.41 13.16 10.95
N GLY A 455 -8.26 13.39 11.96
CA GLY A 455 -9.31 14.39 11.90
C GLY A 455 -8.79 15.82 11.70
N ILE A 456 -7.72 16.18 12.42
CA ILE A 456 -7.10 17.52 12.28
C ILE A 456 -6.49 17.68 10.90
N CYS A 457 -5.66 16.74 10.45
CA CYS A 457 -4.98 16.85 9.15
C CYS A 457 -5.95 16.72 7.97
N PHE A 458 -6.95 15.86 8.08
CA PHE A 458 -8.00 15.76 7.07
C PHE A 458 -8.85 17.02 6.97
N ALA A 459 -9.20 17.64 8.12
CA ALA A 459 -9.94 18.91 8.12
C ALA A 459 -9.12 20.05 7.49
N LEU A 460 -7.81 20.10 7.77
CA LEU A 460 -6.91 21.07 7.14
C LEU A 460 -6.80 20.85 5.62
N TYR A 461 -6.71 19.60 5.19
CA TYR A 461 -6.71 19.25 3.78
C TYR A 461 -8.06 19.62 3.12
N ALA A 462 -9.17 19.13 3.67
CA ALA A 462 -10.50 19.34 3.10
C ALA A 462 -10.89 20.81 2.98
N LYS A 463 -10.41 21.66 3.91
CA LYS A 463 -10.59 23.12 3.83
C LYS A 463 -9.94 23.73 2.60
N ASN A 464 -8.75 23.25 2.24
CA ASN A 464 -7.92 23.82 1.17
C ASN A 464 -8.11 23.08 -0.17
N ALA A 465 -8.86 21.96 -0.17
CA ALA A 465 -9.12 21.19 -1.38
C ALA A 465 -9.96 22.05 -2.35
N GLN A 466 -9.39 22.42 -3.47
CA GLN A 466 -10.12 23.01 -4.61
C GLN A 466 -10.96 21.95 -5.34
N ASP A 467 -10.99 20.74 -4.84
CA ASP A 467 -11.59 19.58 -5.43
C ASP A 467 -12.94 19.30 -4.78
N ASP A 468 -14.00 19.36 -5.59
CA ASP A 468 -15.39 19.14 -5.15
C ASP A 468 -15.63 17.80 -4.46
N PHE A 469 -14.80 16.79 -4.72
CA PHE A 469 -14.93 15.46 -4.10
C PHE A 469 -14.66 15.46 -2.59
N TYR A 470 -13.76 16.33 -2.10
CA TYR A 470 -13.43 16.47 -0.67
C TYR A 470 -13.85 17.80 -0.06
N SER A 471 -14.51 18.68 -0.84
CA SER A 471 -14.90 20.01 -0.37
C SER A 471 -15.93 19.91 0.75
N LEU A 472 -15.44 19.88 1.97
CA LEU A 472 -16.24 20.09 3.17
C LEU A 472 -16.37 21.62 3.38
N HIS A 473 -17.02 22.33 2.44
CA HIS A 473 -17.17 23.80 2.47
C HIS A 473 -17.70 24.32 3.81
N TRP A 474 -18.51 23.53 4.52
CA TRP A 474 -19.04 23.87 5.83
C TRP A 474 -17.98 23.96 6.95
N ILE A 475 -16.81 23.31 6.79
CA ILE A 475 -15.70 23.42 7.76
C ILE A 475 -14.99 24.76 7.64
N ASN A 476 -15.04 25.43 6.46
CA ASN A 476 -14.38 26.71 6.24
C ASN A 476 -14.81 27.81 7.22
N ASP A 477 -16.06 27.75 7.69
CA ASP A 477 -16.62 28.75 8.60
C ASP A 477 -16.09 28.63 10.04
N TYR A 478 -15.50 27.48 10.39
CA TYR A 478 -15.03 27.17 11.75
C TYR A 478 -13.50 27.17 11.93
N LEU A 479 -12.72 27.28 10.86
CA LEU A 479 -11.26 27.25 10.94
C LEU A 479 -10.64 28.65 10.88
N PRO A 480 -9.55 28.93 11.66
CA PRO A 480 -8.90 30.25 11.62
C PRO A 480 -8.40 30.62 10.23
N THR A 481 -8.63 31.87 9.82
CA THR A 481 -8.28 32.41 8.49
C THR A 481 -6.80 32.24 8.10
N ARG A 482 -5.88 32.15 9.06
CA ARG A 482 -4.46 31.91 8.79
C ARG A 482 -4.15 30.50 8.25
N LEU A 483 -5.02 29.53 8.52
CA LEU A 483 -4.93 28.17 7.97
C LEU A 483 -5.64 28.07 6.61
N ALA A 484 -6.40 29.09 6.22
CA ALA A 484 -7.16 29.15 4.98
C ALA A 484 -6.29 29.23 3.72
N ASN A 485 -5.09 29.76 3.83
CA ASN A 485 -4.18 30.04 2.71
C ASN A 485 -3.08 28.97 2.55
N TYR A 486 -3.16 27.84 3.26
CA TYR A 486 -2.23 26.76 3.11
C TYR A 486 -2.71 25.85 1.97
N GLU A 487 -2.14 26.02 0.78
CA GLU A 487 -2.34 25.09 -0.35
C GLU A 487 -1.68 23.76 -0.01
N ALA A 488 -2.46 22.82 0.50
CA ALA A 488 -1.97 21.53 0.91
C ALA A 488 -2.42 20.46 -0.06
N ASP A 489 -1.47 19.86 -0.74
CA ASP A 489 -1.62 18.54 -1.31
C ASP A 489 -1.87 17.51 -0.17
N VAL A 490 -2.73 16.51 -0.41
CA VAL A 490 -3.04 15.48 0.58
C VAL A 490 -1.79 14.71 1.02
N PHE A 491 -0.80 14.53 0.15
CA PHE A 491 0.48 13.93 0.52
C PHE A 491 1.27 14.81 1.49
N SER A 492 1.19 16.14 1.39
CA SER A 492 1.85 17.06 2.33
C SER A 492 1.29 16.95 3.75
N GLN A 493 0.04 16.47 3.93
CA GLN A 493 -0.56 16.27 5.24
C GLN A 493 -0.10 14.96 5.92
N ALA A 494 0.45 14.01 5.19
CA ALA A 494 0.81 12.70 5.73
C ALA A 494 1.94 12.80 6.78
N LEU A 495 2.99 13.59 6.52
CA LEU A 495 4.07 13.77 7.49
C LEU A 495 3.65 14.56 8.74
N PRO A 496 2.95 15.71 8.64
CA PRO A 496 2.34 16.37 9.79
C PRO A 496 1.41 15.45 10.61
N ALA A 497 0.60 14.62 9.95
CA ALA A 497 -0.27 13.67 10.63
C ALA A 497 0.53 12.60 11.40
N TRP A 498 1.64 12.11 10.84
CA TRP A 498 2.53 11.19 11.54
C TRP A 498 3.14 11.81 12.80
N VAL A 499 3.67 13.03 12.69
CA VAL A 499 4.25 13.78 13.83
C VAL A 499 3.19 14.03 14.90
N LEU A 500 1.99 14.46 14.48
CA LEU A 500 0.88 14.71 15.41
C LEU A 500 0.42 13.40 16.09
N ALA A 501 0.31 12.30 15.34
CA ALA A 501 -0.05 10.99 15.88
C ALA A 501 0.95 10.52 16.94
N VAL A 502 2.24 10.60 16.63
CA VAL A 502 3.34 10.27 17.56
C VAL A 502 3.25 11.11 18.83
N THR A 503 3.06 12.43 18.67
CA THR A 503 2.98 13.37 19.80
C THR A 503 1.76 13.07 20.68
N LEU A 504 0.56 12.98 20.10
CA LEU A 504 -0.67 12.71 20.84
C LEU A 504 -0.60 11.35 21.54
N TYR A 505 -0.16 10.29 20.84
CA TYR A 505 -0.03 8.97 21.41
C TYR A 505 0.95 8.95 22.59
N THR A 506 2.11 9.57 22.44
CA THR A 506 3.14 9.62 23.48
C THR A 506 2.67 10.38 24.70
N VAL A 507 2.14 11.59 24.53
CA VAL A 507 1.64 12.41 25.64
C VAL A 507 0.51 11.70 26.38
N CYS A 508 -0.49 11.19 25.66
CA CYS A 508 -1.60 10.46 26.26
C CYS A 508 -1.13 9.17 26.95
N SER A 509 -0.12 8.47 26.42
CA SER A 509 0.43 7.26 27.06
C SER A 509 1.20 7.58 28.34
N ILE A 510 1.93 8.69 28.38
CA ILE A 510 2.57 9.19 29.62
C ILE A 510 1.50 9.44 30.70
N VAL A 511 0.43 10.17 30.34
CA VAL A 511 -0.68 10.44 31.25
C VAL A 511 -1.32 9.14 31.71
N GLN A 512 -1.66 8.24 30.80
CA GLN A 512 -2.28 6.96 31.14
C GLN A 512 -1.43 6.13 32.10
N GLN A 513 -0.14 5.99 31.81
CA GLN A 513 0.74 5.14 32.61
C GLN A 513 1.08 5.75 33.96
N LYS A 514 1.19 7.07 34.07
CA LYS A 514 1.38 7.78 35.35
C LYS A 514 0.13 7.74 36.24
N LEU A 515 -1.08 7.92 35.68
CA LEU A 515 -2.33 7.87 36.40
C LEU A 515 -2.68 6.46 36.89
N ALA A 516 -2.24 5.42 36.16
CA ALA A 516 -2.55 4.03 36.53
C ALA A 516 -1.78 3.53 37.78
N GLY A 517 -0.80 4.27 38.27
CA GLY A 517 0.03 3.89 39.41
C GLY A 517 0.85 2.62 39.22
N PRO A 518 1.76 2.29 40.12
CA PRO A 518 2.45 1.00 40.14
C PRO A 518 1.43 -0.13 40.33
N ARG A 519 1.61 -1.22 39.58
CA ARG A 519 0.79 -2.43 39.74
C ARG A 519 0.89 -2.90 41.20
N PRO A 520 -0.20 -3.29 41.89
CA PRO A 520 -0.06 -4.11 43.08
C PRO A 520 0.81 -5.31 42.70
N ALA A 521 1.85 -5.58 43.48
CA ALA A 521 2.67 -6.76 43.29
C ALA A 521 1.72 -7.95 43.13
N ALA A 522 1.89 -8.73 42.08
CA ALA A 522 1.13 -9.98 41.92
C ALA A 522 1.34 -10.74 43.24
N ALA A 523 0.24 -11.02 43.95
CA ALA A 523 0.29 -11.92 45.08
C ALA A 523 1.07 -13.14 44.62
N SER A 524 2.19 -13.41 45.26
CA SER A 524 2.97 -14.62 45.02
C SER A 524 1.97 -15.77 45.04
N GLU A 525 1.83 -16.47 43.90
CA GLU A 525 1.18 -17.79 43.94
C GLU A 525 1.98 -18.59 44.97
N GLU A 526 1.38 -18.71 46.16
CA GLU A 526 1.83 -19.68 47.16
C GLU A 526 1.92 -21.02 46.44
N ALA A 527 3.13 -21.52 46.33
CA ALA A 527 3.36 -22.89 45.93
C ALA A 527 2.51 -23.78 46.84
N PRO A 528 1.71 -24.74 46.35
CA PRO A 528 1.05 -25.70 47.20
C PRO A 528 2.12 -26.44 47.99
N ALA A 529 2.07 -26.29 49.32
CA ALA A 529 2.90 -27.06 50.23
C ALA A 529 2.60 -28.55 50.05
N SER A 530 3.69 -29.32 49.77
CA SER A 530 3.91 -30.76 49.92
C SER A 530 2.75 -31.70 49.63
#